data_05455084f0178ee80cb8efc2877981ca
#
_entry.id   05455084f0178ee80cb8efc2877981ca
#
_cell.length_a   1.000
_cell.length_b   1.000
_cell.length_c   1.000
_cell.angle_alpha   90.00
_cell.angle_beta   90.00
_cell.angle_gamma   90.00
#
_symmetry.space_group_name_H-M   'P 1'
#
loop_
_entity.id
_entity.type
_entity.pdbx_description
1 polymer ?
#
loop_
_entity_poly.entity_id
_entity_poly.type
_entity_poly.pdbx_seq_one_letter_code
_entity_poly.pdbx_strand_id
1 'polypeptide(L)'
;MPPVDCSMTPILLNRVARTDAADLIAANRASRDHHLPWVDSFTDQAGFDQWFGRCLTGPNVGFVARERTSGAVVGVVNLNEIVGGVFQSAYLGYYGMVAFSRKGLMTDAMRAAIGVAFGELGLHRLEANIQPGNHASIALVRRLGFTKEGFSPRYLRIDGEWRDHERWALLADDAPEARA
;
A
#
# COMPACT_ATOMS: atom_id res chain seq x y z
N MET A 1 5.61 -30.57 4.41
CA MET A 1 6.29 -29.27 4.54
C MET A 1 5.94 -28.67 5.88
N PRO A 2 6.88 -28.19 6.66
CA PRO A 2 6.54 -27.46 7.87
C PRO A 2 5.82 -26.18 7.49
N PRO A 3 4.85 -25.71 8.27
CA PRO A 3 4.20 -24.42 8.04
C PRO A 3 5.27 -23.34 8.07
N VAL A 4 5.25 -22.45 7.07
CA VAL A 4 6.11 -21.26 7.08
C VAL A 4 5.75 -20.49 8.35
N ASP A 5 6.69 -20.40 9.27
CA ASP A 5 6.49 -19.72 10.55
C ASP A 5 6.28 -18.22 10.30
N CYS A 6 5.01 -17.83 10.25
CA CYS A 6 4.59 -16.44 10.08
C CYS A 6 4.97 -15.55 11.29
N SER A 7 5.65 -16.15 12.30
CA SER A 7 6.06 -15.47 13.54
C SER A 7 7.31 -14.60 13.39
N MET A 8 8.01 -14.63 12.24
CA MET A 8 9.32 -13.98 12.04
C MET A 8 9.26 -12.62 11.34
N THR A 9 8.12 -12.19 10.80
CA THR A 9 8.04 -10.85 10.20
C THR A 9 7.98 -9.77 11.29
N PRO A 10 8.77 -8.68 11.16
CA PRO A 10 8.79 -7.61 12.16
C PRO A 10 7.52 -6.75 12.18
N ILE A 11 6.59 -7.01 11.25
CA ILE A 11 5.32 -6.29 11.13
C ILE A 11 4.12 -7.21 11.32
N LEU A 12 2.99 -6.59 11.70
CA LEU A 12 1.64 -7.14 11.63
C LEU A 12 0.88 -6.34 10.59
N LEU A 13 0.26 -7.01 9.62
CA LEU A 13 -0.62 -6.40 8.64
C LEU A 13 -2.06 -6.81 8.93
N ASN A 14 -2.92 -5.86 9.25
CA ASN A 14 -4.34 -6.10 9.51
C ASN A 14 -5.21 -5.23 8.61
N ARG A 15 -6.40 -5.71 8.26
CA ARG A 15 -7.42 -4.86 7.65
C ARG A 15 -7.74 -3.73 8.63
N VAL A 16 -7.93 -2.52 8.09
CA VAL A 16 -8.24 -1.36 8.91
C VAL A 16 -9.53 -1.56 9.71
N ALA A 17 -9.50 -1.15 10.96
CA ALA A 17 -10.65 -1.12 11.85
C ALA A 17 -10.94 0.32 12.32
N ARG A 18 -12.16 0.58 12.76
CA ARG A 18 -12.54 1.91 13.29
C ARG A 18 -11.66 2.35 14.47
N THR A 19 -11.16 1.40 15.24
CA THR A 19 -10.26 1.64 16.38
C THR A 19 -8.88 2.14 15.98
N ASP A 20 -8.49 2.03 14.69
CA ASP A 20 -7.20 2.53 14.20
C ASP A 20 -7.19 4.05 13.99
N ALA A 21 -8.34 4.72 14.05
CA ALA A 21 -8.49 6.13 13.69
C ALA A 21 -7.50 7.06 14.42
N ALA A 22 -7.44 6.98 15.75
CA ALA A 22 -6.61 7.88 16.54
C ALA A 22 -5.11 7.73 16.22
N ASP A 23 -4.64 6.48 16.12
CA ASP A 23 -3.23 6.18 15.83
C ASP A 23 -2.85 6.61 14.42
N LEU A 24 -3.72 6.33 13.43
CA LEU A 24 -3.49 6.70 12.02
C LEU A 24 -3.47 8.23 11.85
N ILE A 25 -4.42 8.94 12.45
CA ILE A 25 -4.46 10.41 12.39
C ILE A 25 -3.19 11.01 13.00
N ALA A 26 -2.78 10.53 14.16
CA ALA A 26 -1.56 11.01 14.83
C ALA A 26 -0.30 10.71 13.97
N ALA A 27 -0.17 9.50 13.46
CA ALA A 27 0.97 9.10 12.63
C ALA A 27 1.03 9.86 11.30
N ASN A 28 -0.12 10.08 10.64
CA ASN A 28 -0.21 10.86 9.40
C ASN A 28 0.17 12.33 9.63
N ARG A 29 -0.31 12.95 10.74
CA ARG A 29 0.08 14.31 11.10
C ARG A 29 1.59 14.44 11.29
N ALA A 30 2.20 13.50 12.01
CA ALA A 30 3.64 13.48 12.25
C ALA A 30 4.47 13.24 10.98
N SER A 31 3.86 12.64 9.95
CA SER A 31 4.53 12.26 8.70
C SER A 31 4.14 13.13 7.50
N ARG A 32 3.34 14.20 7.69
CA ARG A 32 2.76 14.98 6.59
C ARG A 32 3.81 15.48 5.59
N ASP A 33 4.90 16.08 6.07
CA ASP A 33 5.96 16.61 5.20
C ASP A 33 6.71 15.49 4.46
N HIS A 34 6.74 14.29 5.03
CA HIS A 34 7.31 13.10 4.42
C HIS A 34 6.39 12.53 3.33
N HIS A 35 5.07 12.62 3.50
CA HIS A 35 4.10 12.13 2.54
C HIS A 35 4.00 13.04 1.31
N LEU A 36 3.97 14.36 1.51
CA LEU A 36 3.90 15.32 0.41
C LEU A 36 5.22 15.39 -0.37
N PRO A 37 5.20 15.54 -1.69
CA PRO A 37 4.04 15.72 -2.56
C PRO A 37 3.48 14.38 -3.13
N TRP A 38 3.88 13.24 -2.58
CA TRP A 38 3.61 11.92 -3.17
C TRP A 38 2.18 11.43 -2.89
N VAL A 39 1.68 11.70 -1.70
CA VAL A 39 0.34 11.34 -1.26
C VAL A 39 -0.19 12.41 -0.30
N ASP A 40 -1.48 12.74 -0.42
CA ASP A 40 -2.20 13.57 0.54
C ASP A 40 -2.97 12.65 1.50
N SER A 41 -2.32 12.25 2.59
CA SER A 41 -2.91 11.40 3.61
C SER A 41 -3.83 12.21 4.52
N PHE A 42 -4.95 11.61 4.99
CA PHE A 42 -5.86 12.25 5.92
C PHE A 42 -5.17 12.57 7.27
N THR A 43 -5.57 13.68 7.88
CA THR A 43 -4.99 14.17 9.15
C THR A 43 -6.05 14.48 10.21
N ASP A 44 -7.29 14.16 9.95
CA ASP A 44 -8.41 14.38 10.86
C ASP A 44 -9.45 13.24 10.79
N GLN A 45 -10.43 13.29 11.68
CA GLN A 45 -11.46 12.26 11.78
C GLN A 45 -12.33 12.19 10.52
N ALA A 46 -12.66 13.32 9.92
CA ALA A 46 -13.50 13.36 8.72
C ALA A 46 -12.81 12.67 7.53
N GLY A 47 -11.51 12.92 7.36
CA GLY A 47 -10.71 12.25 6.33
C GLY A 47 -10.55 10.75 6.59
N PHE A 48 -10.35 10.34 7.84
CA PHE A 48 -10.35 8.92 8.21
C PHE A 48 -11.69 8.27 7.89
N ASP A 49 -12.81 8.86 8.31
CA ASP A 49 -14.15 8.31 8.08
C ASP A 49 -14.46 8.16 6.59
N GLN A 50 -14.06 9.13 5.76
CA GLN A 50 -14.21 9.05 4.32
C GLN A 50 -13.39 7.89 3.71
N TRP A 51 -12.13 7.75 4.09
CA TRP A 51 -11.26 6.67 3.62
C TRP A 51 -11.76 5.30 4.12
N PHE A 52 -12.06 5.19 5.41
CA PHE A 52 -12.57 3.97 6.02
C PHE A 52 -13.90 3.52 5.42
N GLY A 53 -14.80 4.48 5.14
CA GLY A 53 -16.07 4.22 4.47
C GLY A 53 -15.88 3.56 3.10
N ARG A 54 -14.90 3.98 2.31
CA ARG A 54 -14.57 3.34 1.02
C ARG A 54 -14.04 1.92 1.19
N CYS A 55 -13.36 1.64 2.30
CA CYS A 55 -12.90 0.28 2.62
C CYS A 55 -14.04 -0.64 3.09
N LEU A 56 -15.11 -0.10 3.66
CA LEU A 56 -16.25 -0.88 4.15
C LEU A 56 -17.28 -1.19 3.05
N THR A 57 -17.57 -0.24 2.18
CA THR A 57 -18.71 -0.32 1.25
C THR A 57 -18.32 -0.25 -0.22
N GLY A 58 -17.08 0.09 -0.52
CA GLY A 58 -16.56 0.22 -1.88
C GLY A 58 -15.68 -0.96 -2.31
N PRO A 59 -15.12 -0.90 -3.51
CA PRO A 59 -14.22 -1.90 -4.05
C PRO A 59 -12.78 -1.74 -3.53
N ASN A 60 -12.61 -1.31 -2.29
CA ASN A 60 -11.32 -1.02 -1.70
C ASN A 60 -11.06 -1.90 -0.48
N VAL A 61 -9.80 -2.26 -0.25
CA VAL A 61 -9.34 -2.90 0.99
C VAL A 61 -8.17 -2.09 1.54
N GLY A 62 -8.32 -1.57 2.75
CA GLY A 62 -7.26 -0.85 3.46
C GLY A 62 -6.60 -1.74 4.51
N PHE A 63 -5.28 -1.70 4.57
CA PHE A 63 -4.48 -2.38 5.58
C PHE A 63 -3.67 -1.38 6.39
N VAL A 64 -3.53 -1.66 7.68
CA VAL A 64 -2.63 -0.97 8.59
C VAL A 64 -1.48 -1.91 8.92
N ALA A 65 -0.25 -1.46 8.65
CA ALA A 65 0.95 -2.16 9.06
C ALA A 65 1.43 -1.60 10.40
N ARG A 66 1.66 -2.49 11.37
CA ARG A 66 2.16 -2.13 12.69
C ARG A 66 3.47 -2.86 12.98
N GLU A 67 4.41 -2.20 13.63
CA GLU A 67 5.60 -2.85 14.17
C GLU A 67 5.19 -3.83 15.27
N ARG A 68 5.64 -5.08 15.18
CA ARG A 68 5.20 -6.16 16.07
C ARG A 68 5.55 -5.90 17.53
N THR A 69 6.68 -5.28 17.81
CA THR A 69 7.18 -5.06 19.19
C THR A 69 6.50 -3.89 19.90
N SER A 70 6.30 -2.76 19.20
CA SER A 70 5.76 -1.54 19.80
C SER A 70 4.26 -1.34 19.54
N GLY A 71 3.69 -2.02 18.54
CA GLY A 71 2.34 -1.76 18.05
C GLY A 71 2.19 -0.45 17.25
N ALA A 72 3.27 0.31 17.08
CA ALA A 72 3.23 1.59 16.39
C ALA A 72 2.93 1.41 14.89
N VAL A 73 2.22 2.39 14.32
CA VAL A 73 1.86 2.38 12.89
C VAL A 73 3.09 2.61 12.05
N VAL A 74 3.42 1.63 11.20
CA VAL A 74 4.51 1.67 10.22
C VAL A 74 4.07 2.31 8.91
N GLY A 75 2.85 2.04 8.49
CA GLY A 75 2.30 2.56 7.25
C GLY A 75 0.93 2.00 6.91
N VAL A 76 0.44 2.40 5.75
CA VAL A 76 -0.84 1.99 5.18
C VAL A 76 -0.60 1.38 3.81
N VAL A 77 -1.32 0.31 3.49
CA VAL A 77 -1.37 -0.30 2.16
C VAL A 77 -2.83 -0.42 1.73
N ASN A 78 -3.14 0.06 0.55
CA ASN A 78 -4.49 0.05 -0.02
C ASN A 78 -4.52 -0.77 -1.31
N LEU A 79 -5.50 -1.65 -1.43
CA LEU A 79 -5.95 -2.19 -2.71
C LEU A 79 -7.18 -1.40 -3.12
N ASN A 80 -7.02 -0.56 -4.13
CA ASN A 80 -8.05 0.35 -4.60
C ASN A 80 -8.67 -0.15 -5.90
N GLU A 81 -9.95 0.18 -6.12
CA GLU A 81 -10.66 -0.12 -7.36
C GLU A 81 -10.52 -1.60 -7.74
N ILE A 82 -10.80 -2.50 -6.80
CA ILE A 82 -10.74 -3.94 -7.04
C ILE A 82 -11.81 -4.31 -8.06
N VAL A 83 -11.37 -4.81 -9.21
CA VAL A 83 -12.25 -5.25 -10.30
C VAL A 83 -12.09 -6.76 -10.46
N GLY A 84 -13.21 -7.47 -10.37
CA GLY A 84 -13.27 -8.92 -10.56
C GLY A 84 -13.50 -9.34 -12.01
N GLY A 85 -14.11 -10.52 -12.20
CA GLY A 85 -14.43 -11.09 -13.51
C GLY A 85 -13.18 -11.38 -14.34
N VAL A 86 -13.17 -10.94 -15.58
CA VAL A 86 -12.04 -11.16 -16.50
C VAL A 86 -10.84 -10.25 -16.23
N PHE A 87 -11.01 -9.21 -15.42
CA PHE A 87 -9.96 -8.22 -15.14
C PHE A 87 -9.09 -8.61 -13.95
N GLN A 88 -9.68 -9.07 -12.84
CA GLN A 88 -9.02 -9.53 -11.61
C GLN A 88 -7.81 -8.67 -11.22
N SER A 89 -8.04 -7.36 -11.10
CA SER A 89 -6.99 -6.36 -10.92
C SER A 89 -7.34 -5.35 -9.82
N ALA A 90 -6.32 -4.73 -9.24
CA ALA A 90 -6.46 -3.61 -8.31
C ALA A 90 -5.28 -2.64 -8.45
N TYR A 91 -5.50 -1.38 -8.02
CA TYR A 91 -4.42 -0.42 -7.82
C TYR A 91 -3.86 -0.53 -6.41
N LEU A 92 -2.54 -0.65 -6.30
CA LEU A 92 -1.81 -0.71 -5.04
C LEU A 92 -1.35 0.70 -4.66
N GLY A 93 -1.97 1.27 -3.63
CA GLY A 93 -1.57 2.54 -3.03
C GLY A 93 -0.93 2.29 -1.65
N TYR A 94 0.09 3.07 -1.28
CA TYR A 94 0.76 2.88 0.00
C TYR A 94 1.54 4.11 0.42
N TYR A 95 1.76 4.23 1.72
CA TYR A 95 2.67 5.22 2.29
C TYR A 95 3.18 4.75 3.66
N GLY A 96 4.42 5.09 3.96
CA GLY A 96 5.05 4.75 5.23
C GLY A 96 5.18 5.96 6.16
N MET A 97 5.28 5.70 7.46
CA MET A 97 5.49 6.73 8.46
C MET A 97 6.96 7.12 8.55
N VAL A 98 7.23 8.42 8.74
CA VAL A 98 8.61 8.96 8.77
C VAL A 98 9.49 8.28 9.82
N ALA A 99 8.94 7.92 10.98
CA ALA A 99 9.64 7.25 12.07
C ALA A 99 10.19 5.86 11.69
N PHE A 100 9.65 5.25 10.65
CA PHE A 100 10.02 3.92 10.17
C PHE A 100 10.70 3.93 8.79
N SER A 101 11.05 5.12 8.29
CA SER A 101 11.75 5.26 7.00
C SER A 101 13.04 4.48 6.97
N ARG A 102 13.35 3.86 5.82
CA ARG A 102 14.60 3.12 5.52
C ARG A 102 14.86 1.87 6.41
N LYS A 103 13.88 1.38 7.15
CA LYS A 103 13.99 0.18 7.99
C LYS A 103 13.54 -1.11 7.29
N GLY A 104 13.09 -1.04 6.04
CA GLY A 104 12.59 -2.20 5.28
C GLY A 104 11.17 -2.63 5.63
N LEU A 105 10.57 -2.10 6.70
CA LEU A 105 9.26 -2.54 7.21
C LEU A 105 8.12 -2.36 6.20
N MET A 106 8.16 -1.30 5.37
CA MET A 106 7.18 -1.12 4.28
C MET A 106 7.34 -2.18 3.19
N THR A 107 8.53 -2.71 2.95
CA THR A 107 8.73 -3.83 2.02
C THR A 107 7.99 -5.07 2.53
N ASP A 108 8.11 -5.37 3.82
CA ASP A 108 7.43 -6.51 4.43
C ASP A 108 5.91 -6.32 4.46
N ALA A 109 5.44 -5.11 4.77
CA ALA A 109 4.03 -4.76 4.74
C ALA A 109 3.42 -4.94 3.34
N MET A 110 4.10 -4.47 2.31
CA MET A 110 3.64 -4.61 0.93
C MET A 110 3.69 -6.07 0.46
N ARG A 111 4.73 -6.83 0.84
CA ARG A 111 4.79 -8.26 0.53
C ARG A 111 3.60 -9.01 1.13
N ALA A 112 3.26 -8.74 2.38
CA ALA A 112 2.10 -9.33 3.03
C ALA A 112 0.78 -8.94 2.32
N ALA A 113 0.60 -7.67 1.94
CA ALA A 113 -0.58 -7.22 1.21
C ALA A 113 -0.69 -7.84 -0.20
N ILE A 114 0.43 -8.01 -0.91
CA ILE A 114 0.50 -8.71 -2.20
C ILE A 114 0.07 -10.18 -2.03
N GLY A 115 0.52 -10.84 -0.96
CA GLY A 115 0.10 -12.21 -0.63
C GLY A 115 -1.41 -12.33 -0.43
N VAL A 116 -2.03 -11.37 0.28
CA VAL A 116 -3.49 -11.30 0.43
C VAL A 116 -4.18 -11.05 -0.92
N ALA A 117 -3.67 -10.15 -1.73
CA ALA A 117 -4.26 -9.80 -3.02
C ALA A 117 -4.31 -10.99 -3.98
N PHE A 118 -3.22 -11.71 -4.13
CA PHE A 118 -3.13 -12.85 -5.05
C PHE A 118 -3.70 -14.14 -4.45
N GLY A 119 -3.47 -14.40 -3.14
CA GLY A 119 -3.90 -15.63 -2.49
C GLY A 119 -5.35 -15.57 -2.02
N GLU A 120 -5.71 -14.61 -1.17
CA GLU A 120 -7.04 -14.53 -0.54
C GLU A 120 -8.09 -13.94 -1.50
N LEU A 121 -7.74 -12.85 -2.20
CA LEU A 121 -8.67 -12.15 -3.09
C LEU A 121 -8.67 -12.69 -4.52
N GLY A 122 -7.74 -13.59 -4.88
CA GLY A 122 -7.67 -14.22 -6.18
C GLY A 122 -7.42 -13.25 -7.33
N LEU A 123 -6.73 -12.12 -7.06
CA LEU A 123 -6.39 -11.17 -8.10
C LEU A 123 -5.28 -11.73 -9.00
N HIS A 124 -5.27 -11.33 -10.25
CA HIS A 124 -4.24 -11.69 -11.23
C HIS A 124 -3.17 -10.59 -11.36
N ARG A 125 -3.56 -9.32 -11.10
CA ARG A 125 -2.71 -8.17 -11.41
C ARG A 125 -2.81 -7.08 -10.33
N LEU A 126 -1.67 -6.52 -9.96
CA LEU A 126 -1.57 -5.30 -9.15
C LEU A 126 -0.84 -4.22 -9.93
N GLU A 127 -1.35 -2.99 -9.90
CA GLU A 127 -0.73 -1.83 -10.52
C GLU A 127 -0.35 -0.81 -9.46
N ALA A 128 0.88 -0.27 -9.55
CA ALA A 128 1.34 0.85 -8.75
C ALA A 128 1.65 2.03 -9.67
N ASN A 129 1.00 3.16 -9.41
CA ASN A 129 1.20 4.40 -10.17
C ASN A 129 2.06 5.34 -9.32
N ILE A 130 3.27 5.67 -9.81
CA ILE A 130 4.30 6.34 -9.01
C ILE A 130 4.78 7.58 -9.74
N GLN A 131 4.81 8.73 -9.06
CA GLN A 131 5.39 9.95 -9.62
C GLN A 131 6.87 9.73 -9.93
N PRO A 132 7.41 10.17 -11.09
CA PRO A 132 8.78 9.85 -11.53
C PRO A 132 9.88 10.29 -10.55
N GLY A 133 9.62 11.36 -9.77
CA GLY A 133 10.54 11.84 -8.74
C GLY A 133 10.54 11.04 -7.44
N ASN A 134 9.60 10.11 -7.24
CA ASN A 134 9.52 9.31 -6.02
C ASN A 134 10.43 8.08 -6.11
N HIS A 135 11.74 8.32 -6.08
CA HIS A 135 12.76 7.28 -6.23
C HIS A 135 12.68 6.19 -5.16
N ALA A 136 12.27 6.55 -3.94
CA ALA A 136 12.10 5.59 -2.84
C ALA A 136 11.00 4.58 -3.15
N SER A 137 9.85 5.04 -3.65
CA SER A 137 8.73 4.19 -4.05
C SER A 137 9.08 3.33 -5.26
N ILE A 138 9.77 3.89 -6.26
CA ILE A 138 10.25 3.15 -7.43
C ILE A 138 11.20 2.02 -7.01
N ALA A 139 12.15 2.29 -6.11
CA ALA A 139 13.07 1.27 -5.61
C ALA A 139 12.33 0.17 -4.84
N LEU A 140 11.27 0.53 -4.10
CA LEU A 140 10.46 -0.40 -3.34
C LEU A 140 9.71 -1.38 -4.26
N VAL A 141 8.99 -0.89 -5.27
CA VAL A 141 8.23 -1.76 -6.20
C VAL A 141 9.16 -2.63 -7.05
N ARG A 142 10.32 -2.11 -7.48
CA ARG A 142 11.34 -2.93 -8.16
C ARG A 142 11.80 -4.10 -7.30
N ARG A 143 12.05 -3.87 -6.01
CA ARG A 143 12.45 -4.93 -5.07
C ARG A 143 11.36 -5.99 -4.89
N LEU A 144 10.09 -5.61 -5.04
CA LEU A 144 8.93 -6.50 -4.96
C LEU A 144 8.61 -7.20 -6.29
N GLY A 145 9.40 -6.97 -7.34
CA GLY A 145 9.24 -7.65 -8.63
C GLY A 145 8.33 -6.95 -9.63
N PHE A 146 7.86 -5.72 -9.35
CA PHE A 146 7.08 -4.95 -10.32
C PHE A 146 7.92 -4.57 -11.53
N THR A 147 7.29 -4.59 -12.69
CA THR A 147 7.85 -4.17 -13.97
C THR A 147 7.21 -2.85 -14.42
N LYS A 148 8.02 -1.92 -14.90
CA LYS A 148 7.52 -0.68 -15.49
C LYS A 148 6.91 -0.96 -16.85
N GLU A 149 5.64 -0.63 -17.01
CA GLU A 149 4.90 -0.85 -18.27
C GLU A 149 4.66 0.43 -19.07
N GLY A 150 4.82 1.60 -18.44
CA GLY A 150 4.57 2.83 -19.16
C GLY A 150 4.66 4.10 -18.33
N PHE A 151 4.26 5.20 -18.98
CA PHE A 151 4.19 6.53 -18.41
C PHE A 151 2.88 7.19 -18.84
N SER A 152 2.25 7.90 -17.90
CA SER A 152 1.00 8.62 -18.15
C SER A 152 1.14 10.06 -17.66
N PRO A 153 1.13 11.06 -18.56
CA PRO A 153 1.21 12.46 -18.17
C PRO A 153 -0.11 12.90 -17.53
N ARG A 154 -0.04 13.73 -16.49
CA ARG A 154 -1.21 14.31 -15.80
C ARG A 154 -2.25 13.26 -15.44
N TYR A 155 -1.83 12.19 -14.81
CA TYR A 155 -2.61 10.96 -14.64
C TYR A 155 -3.49 10.98 -13.39
N LEU A 156 -2.92 11.34 -12.24
CA LEU A 156 -3.65 11.40 -10.97
C LEU A 156 -3.56 12.80 -10.37
N ARG A 157 -4.64 13.23 -9.72
CA ARG A 157 -4.70 14.51 -9.02
C ARG A 157 -4.25 14.31 -7.57
N ILE A 158 -3.06 14.84 -7.24
CA ILE A 158 -2.46 14.78 -5.91
C ILE A 158 -2.27 16.20 -5.40
N ASP A 159 -2.76 16.49 -4.20
CA ASP A 159 -2.69 17.82 -3.58
C ASP A 159 -3.17 18.94 -4.54
N GLY A 160 -4.31 18.70 -5.17
CA GLY A 160 -4.94 19.66 -6.08
C GLY A 160 -4.35 19.76 -7.49
N GLU A 161 -3.22 19.11 -7.79
CA GLU A 161 -2.54 19.18 -9.06
C GLU A 161 -2.52 17.83 -9.80
N TRP A 162 -2.69 17.87 -11.13
CA TRP A 162 -2.53 16.70 -11.99
C TRP A 162 -1.05 16.37 -12.16
N ARG A 163 -0.65 15.18 -11.67
CA ARG A 163 0.75 14.71 -11.66
C ARG A 163 0.99 13.60 -12.66
N ASP A 164 2.16 13.62 -13.25
CA ASP A 164 2.65 12.53 -14.11
C ASP A 164 2.97 11.30 -13.28
N HIS A 165 2.70 10.11 -13.84
CA HIS A 165 2.98 8.84 -13.16
C HIS A 165 3.62 7.83 -14.10
N GLU A 166 4.59 7.11 -13.58
CA GLU A 166 5.05 5.84 -14.13
C GLU A 166 4.06 4.74 -13.73
N ARG A 167 3.73 3.86 -14.66
CA ARG A 167 2.86 2.70 -14.40
C ARG A 167 3.72 1.47 -14.20
N TRP A 168 3.59 0.87 -13.04
CA TRP A 168 4.28 -0.35 -12.64
C TRP A 168 3.26 -1.44 -12.37
N ALA A 169 3.56 -2.69 -12.74
CA ALA A 169 2.66 -3.82 -12.55
C ALA A 169 3.38 -5.06 -12.04
N LEU A 170 2.64 -5.88 -11.28
CA LEU A 170 3.04 -7.20 -10.84
C LEU A 170 1.91 -8.17 -11.17
N LEU A 171 2.23 -9.28 -11.82
CA LEU A 171 1.31 -10.38 -12.08
C LEU A 171 1.45 -11.46 -11.01
N ALA A 172 0.37 -12.16 -10.70
CA ALA A 172 0.37 -13.23 -9.71
C ALA A 172 1.44 -14.30 -10.01
N ASP A 173 1.57 -14.71 -11.28
CA ASP A 173 2.54 -15.73 -11.72
C ASP A 173 4.01 -15.26 -11.63
N ASP A 174 4.23 -13.95 -11.55
CA ASP A 174 5.56 -13.34 -11.46
C ASP A 174 5.93 -12.93 -10.03
N ALA A 175 5.01 -13.05 -9.08
CA ALA A 175 5.27 -12.70 -7.70
C ALA A 175 6.41 -13.57 -7.12
N PRO A 176 7.37 -12.99 -6.37
CA PRO A 176 8.52 -13.73 -5.85
C PRO A 176 8.15 -14.98 -5.02
N GLU A 177 7.00 -14.96 -4.37
CA GLU A 177 6.49 -16.07 -3.54
C GLU A 177 5.82 -17.18 -4.36
N ALA A 178 5.41 -16.92 -5.59
CA ALA A 178 4.84 -17.92 -6.50
C ALA A 178 5.91 -18.85 -7.10
N ARG A 179 7.19 -18.49 -6.98
CA ARG A 179 8.35 -19.23 -7.54
C ARG A 179 9.08 -20.11 -6.53
N ALA A 180 8.62 -20.17 -5.27
CA ALA A 180 9.11 -21.05 -4.21
C ALA A 180 8.20 -22.26 -4.05
#